data_5376fc3f56b0b41a1d19b13ad17046b6
#
_entry.id   5376fc3f56b0b41a1d19b13ad17046b6
#
_cell.length_a   1.000
_cell.length_b   1.000
_cell.length_c   1.000
_cell.angle_alpha   90.00
_cell.angle_beta   90.00
_cell.angle_gamma   90.00
#
_symmetry.space_group_name_H-M   'P 1'
#
loop_
_entity.id
_entity.type
_entity.pdbx_description
1 polymer ?
#
loop_
_entity_poly.entity_id
_entity_poly.type
_entity_poly.pdbx_seq_one_letter_code
_entity_poly.pdbx_strand_id
1 'polypeptide(L)'
;MPLSMPESVLVRFTGEMQPGITLRDMVNAIPHHAIKDGLLTVEIAGKKNIFSGRILEIEGLEDLKAEQAFELSDASAERSAAACTVKLNKEPVIEYLESNIALIEELIAQGYEDKATLERRAQKMRDWVANPELLEADADAEYAAVIEINMSEIKEPIVACPNDPDDVKTLTEVAEAGLRTDIDEVFVGSCMTNIGLFRANAEVLRGEGQVDTKLWICPPTKMDEKTLTEEGYYSVFGMAGARIEPPGCSLCMGNQAAVKQNAWVFSTSTRNFDNRLCKGSQVYNGTAELAAVVALKGKITTAAENL
;
A
#
# COMPACT_ATOMS: atom_id res chain seq x y z
N MET A 1 6.99 7.98 -32.37
CA MET A 1 8.25 8.07 -31.61
C MET A 1 8.57 6.66 -31.15
N PRO A 2 9.68 6.05 -31.54
CA PRO A 2 10.03 4.72 -31.03
C PRO A 2 10.38 4.85 -29.55
N LEU A 3 9.77 4.03 -28.70
CA LEU A 3 10.15 3.88 -27.30
C LEU A 3 11.06 2.66 -27.19
N SER A 4 12.23 2.82 -26.59
CA SER A 4 13.05 1.68 -26.21
C SER A 4 12.33 0.93 -25.08
N MET A 5 12.23 -0.39 -25.19
CA MET A 5 11.70 -1.22 -24.12
C MET A 5 12.67 -1.13 -22.92
N PRO A 6 12.19 -0.77 -21.72
CA PRO A 6 13.04 -0.79 -20.54
C PRO A 6 13.47 -2.21 -20.19
N GLU A 7 14.64 -2.34 -19.54
CA GLU A 7 15.01 -3.60 -18.89
C GLU A 7 14.08 -3.90 -17.72
N SER A 8 13.97 -5.15 -17.32
CA SER A 8 13.19 -5.57 -16.16
C SER A 8 14.08 -5.92 -14.96
N VAL A 9 13.56 -5.71 -13.78
CA VAL A 9 14.07 -6.23 -12.50
C VAL A 9 13.05 -7.21 -11.95
N LEU A 10 13.48 -8.45 -11.72
CA LEU A 10 12.62 -9.47 -11.12
C LEU A 10 12.71 -9.39 -9.60
N VAL A 11 11.56 -9.35 -8.94
CA VAL A 11 11.41 -9.55 -7.50
C VAL A 11 10.67 -10.86 -7.27
N ARG A 12 11.32 -11.81 -6.64
CA ARG A 12 10.78 -13.13 -6.36
C ARG A 12 10.56 -13.31 -4.88
N PHE A 13 9.31 -13.44 -4.46
CA PHE A 13 8.95 -13.82 -3.11
C PHE A 13 8.93 -15.35 -2.96
N THR A 14 9.46 -15.84 -1.85
CA THR A 14 9.49 -17.26 -1.49
C THR A 14 9.10 -17.46 -0.04
N GLY A 15 8.83 -18.70 0.36
CA GLY A 15 8.43 -19.01 1.72
C GLY A 15 7.02 -18.56 2.05
N GLU A 16 6.70 -18.41 3.32
CA GLU A 16 5.37 -18.06 3.81
C GLU A 16 5.39 -16.77 4.62
N MET A 17 4.37 -15.94 4.44
CA MET A 17 4.16 -14.73 5.23
C MET A 17 3.94 -15.09 6.69
N GLN A 18 4.65 -14.42 7.60
CA GLN A 18 4.62 -14.74 9.02
C GLN A 18 3.42 -14.05 9.70
N PRO A 19 2.92 -14.59 10.82
CA PRO A 19 1.88 -13.93 11.61
C PRO A 19 2.28 -12.49 11.99
N GLY A 20 1.34 -11.54 11.81
CA GLY A 20 1.57 -10.12 12.09
C GLY A 20 2.31 -9.37 10.98
N ILE A 21 2.73 -10.05 9.93
CA ILE A 21 3.32 -9.45 8.72
C ILE A 21 2.24 -9.32 7.65
N THR A 22 2.22 -8.20 6.96
CA THR A 22 1.18 -7.86 5.99
C THR A 22 1.75 -7.58 4.60
N LEU A 23 0.89 -7.35 3.63
CA LEU A 23 1.31 -6.96 2.29
C LEU A 23 2.15 -5.67 2.29
N ARG A 24 1.86 -4.71 3.17
CA ARG A 24 2.63 -3.47 3.28
C ARG A 24 4.10 -3.75 3.67
N ASP A 25 4.33 -4.76 4.48
CA ASP A 25 5.68 -5.18 4.81
C ASP A 25 6.40 -5.78 3.60
N MET A 26 5.68 -6.52 2.74
CA MET A 26 6.22 -7.00 1.45
C MET A 26 6.56 -5.85 0.51
N VAL A 27 5.73 -4.82 0.43
CA VAL A 27 6.01 -3.58 -0.32
C VAL A 27 7.34 -2.96 0.14
N ASN A 28 7.55 -2.87 1.45
CA ASN A 28 8.75 -2.28 2.04
C ASN A 28 9.95 -3.24 2.03
N ALA A 29 9.72 -4.55 1.98
CA ALA A 29 10.79 -5.54 1.87
C ALA A 29 11.56 -5.43 0.55
N ILE A 30 10.92 -4.98 -0.53
CA ILE A 30 11.58 -4.81 -1.83
C ILE A 30 12.76 -3.84 -1.75
N PRO A 31 12.61 -2.56 -1.35
CA PRO A 31 13.75 -1.67 -1.19
C PRO A 31 14.69 -2.11 -0.06
N HIS A 32 14.18 -2.74 1.01
CA HIS A 32 15.01 -3.23 2.11
C HIS A 32 16.03 -4.27 1.64
N HIS A 33 15.61 -5.25 0.83
CA HIS A 33 16.50 -6.25 0.24
C HIS A 33 17.41 -5.63 -0.82
N ALA A 34 16.90 -4.73 -1.66
CA ALA A 34 17.71 -4.02 -2.65
C ALA A 34 18.85 -3.20 -2.00
N ILE A 35 18.62 -2.62 -0.81
CA ILE A 35 19.66 -1.94 -0.04
C ILE A 35 20.69 -2.96 0.47
N LYS A 36 20.28 -4.08 1.05
CA LYS A 36 21.15 -5.13 1.54
C LYS A 36 22.04 -5.71 0.43
N ASP A 37 21.49 -5.84 -0.77
CA ASP A 37 22.19 -6.34 -1.95
C ASP A 37 23.06 -5.26 -2.64
N GLY A 38 23.07 -4.04 -2.12
CA GLY A 38 23.81 -2.92 -2.71
C GLY A 38 23.28 -2.46 -4.07
N LEU A 39 22.01 -2.74 -4.38
CA LEU A 39 21.31 -2.35 -5.60
C LEU A 39 20.60 -1.00 -5.47
N LEU A 40 20.35 -0.57 -4.24
CA LEU A 40 19.70 0.68 -3.88
C LEU A 40 20.49 1.38 -2.77
N THR A 41 20.61 2.71 -2.82
CA THR A 41 21.15 3.51 -1.73
C THR A 41 20.21 4.65 -1.40
N VAL A 42 20.13 5.03 -0.13
CA VAL A 42 19.33 6.18 0.34
C VAL A 42 20.13 7.48 0.38
N GLU A 43 21.45 7.46 0.16
CA GLU A 43 22.29 8.65 0.09
C GLU A 43 21.99 9.48 -1.16
N ILE A 44 21.85 10.80 -0.98
CA ILE A 44 21.48 11.73 -2.06
C ILE A 44 22.60 11.83 -3.12
N ALA A 45 23.85 11.85 -2.69
CA ALA A 45 24.98 12.00 -3.59
C ALA A 45 25.39 10.65 -4.21
N GLY A 46 25.14 10.49 -5.51
CA GLY A 46 25.44 9.25 -6.23
C GLY A 46 24.46 8.12 -5.97
N LYS A 47 23.21 8.45 -5.68
CA LYS A 47 22.12 7.48 -5.41
C LYS A 47 22.10 6.39 -6.49
N LYS A 48 22.34 5.16 -6.06
CA LYS A 48 22.13 3.97 -6.86
C LYS A 48 20.67 3.56 -6.74
N ASN A 49 19.99 3.31 -7.84
CA ASN A 49 18.62 2.84 -7.84
C ASN A 49 18.40 1.91 -9.03
N ILE A 50 18.40 0.61 -8.76
CA ILE A 50 18.22 -0.44 -9.77
C ILE A 50 16.83 -0.37 -10.42
N PHE A 51 15.83 0.17 -9.73
CA PHE A 51 14.46 0.25 -10.23
C PHE A 51 14.24 1.41 -11.21
N SER A 52 15.09 2.46 -11.14
CA SER A 52 14.88 3.70 -11.90
C SER A 52 14.82 3.45 -13.40
N GLY A 53 13.67 3.80 -14.01
CA GLY A 53 13.42 3.64 -15.44
C GLY A 53 13.25 2.20 -15.93
N ARG A 54 13.20 1.20 -15.02
CA ARG A 54 13.01 -0.21 -15.35
C ARG A 54 11.60 -0.68 -15.03
N ILE A 55 11.22 -1.82 -15.59
CA ILE A 55 9.98 -2.52 -15.26
C ILE A 55 10.25 -3.40 -14.04
N LEU A 56 9.40 -3.33 -13.04
CA LEU A 56 9.42 -4.22 -11.90
C LEU A 56 8.49 -5.39 -12.19
N GLU A 57 9.02 -6.61 -12.21
CA GLU A 57 8.25 -7.84 -12.34
C GLU A 57 8.25 -8.58 -11.02
N ILE A 58 7.06 -8.86 -10.48
CA ILE A 58 6.88 -9.45 -9.14
C ILE A 58 6.19 -10.80 -9.28
N GLU A 59 6.79 -11.83 -8.66
CA GLU A 59 6.24 -13.19 -8.58
C GLU A 59 6.38 -13.78 -7.16
N GLY A 60 5.69 -14.90 -6.90
CA GLY A 60 5.68 -15.57 -5.60
C GLY A 60 4.56 -15.10 -4.67
N LEU A 61 3.62 -14.31 -5.19
CA LEU A 61 2.45 -13.79 -4.48
C LEU A 61 1.17 -13.97 -5.31
N GLU A 62 1.07 -15.09 -6.04
CA GLU A 62 0.07 -15.31 -7.08
C GLU A 62 -1.38 -15.34 -6.56
N ASP A 63 -1.60 -15.61 -5.27
CA ASP A 63 -2.93 -15.68 -4.64
C ASP A 63 -3.42 -14.34 -4.06
N LEU A 64 -2.66 -13.25 -4.25
CA LEU A 64 -3.10 -11.92 -3.86
C LEU A 64 -4.41 -11.54 -4.57
N LYS A 65 -5.31 -10.89 -3.84
CA LYS A 65 -6.46 -10.21 -4.46
C LYS A 65 -5.95 -9.11 -5.41
N ALA A 66 -6.73 -8.81 -6.46
CA ALA A 66 -6.32 -7.78 -7.44
C ALA A 66 -6.05 -6.42 -6.78
N GLU A 67 -6.84 -6.03 -5.76
CA GLU A 67 -6.65 -4.79 -5.01
C GLU A 67 -5.32 -4.76 -4.23
N GLN A 68 -4.89 -5.92 -3.72
CA GLN A 68 -3.60 -6.07 -3.05
C GLN A 68 -2.44 -5.99 -4.06
N ALA A 69 -2.62 -6.59 -5.24
CA ALA A 69 -1.65 -6.46 -6.33
C ALA A 69 -1.52 -5.01 -6.82
N PHE A 70 -2.62 -4.24 -6.83
CA PHE A 70 -2.59 -2.81 -7.15
C PHE A 70 -1.78 -2.02 -6.12
N GLU A 71 -1.91 -2.31 -4.82
CA GLU A 71 -1.10 -1.64 -3.80
C GLU A 71 0.39 -1.90 -4.01
N LEU A 72 0.76 -3.16 -4.28
CA LEU A 72 2.14 -3.56 -4.55
C LEU A 72 2.69 -2.88 -5.81
N SER A 73 1.90 -2.83 -6.87
CA SER A 73 2.24 -2.19 -8.14
C SER A 73 2.35 -0.66 -8.01
N ASP A 74 1.40 0.01 -7.33
CA ASP A 74 1.41 1.47 -7.14
C ASP A 74 2.67 1.93 -6.41
N ALA A 75 3.08 1.19 -5.38
CA ALA A 75 4.28 1.50 -4.61
C ALA A 75 5.58 1.48 -5.44
N SER A 76 5.61 0.80 -6.58
CA SER A 76 6.77 0.77 -7.47
C SER A 76 7.08 2.14 -8.09
N ALA A 77 6.06 2.98 -8.29
CA ALA A 77 6.22 4.34 -8.79
C ALA A 77 7.07 5.21 -7.86
N GLU A 78 7.03 4.96 -6.56
CA GLU A 78 7.82 5.70 -5.57
C GLU A 78 9.32 5.42 -5.69
N ARG A 79 9.70 4.30 -6.33
CA ARG A 79 11.09 3.90 -6.64
C ARG A 79 11.53 4.32 -8.02
N SER A 80 10.75 5.18 -8.70
CA SER A 80 11.01 5.63 -10.07
C SER A 80 11.00 4.50 -11.12
N ALA A 81 10.31 3.39 -10.85
CA ALA A 81 10.09 2.34 -11.85
C ALA A 81 9.24 2.86 -13.01
N ALA A 82 9.54 2.42 -14.21
CA ALA A 82 8.79 2.79 -15.42
C ALA A 82 7.43 2.10 -15.49
N ALA A 83 7.35 0.87 -14.98
CA ALA A 83 6.13 0.07 -14.88
C ALA A 83 6.30 -1.01 -13.80
N CYS A 84 5.19 -1.68 -13.48
CA CYS A 84 5.22 -2.86 -12.62
C CYS A 84 4.20 -3.88 -13.11
N THR A 85 4.59 -5.14 -13.07
CA THR A 85 3.70 -6.29 -13.27
C THR A 85 3.72 -7.18 -12.05
N VAL A 86 2.59 -7.75 -11.69
CA VAL A 86 2.46 -8.71 -10.60
C VAL A 86 1.86 -9.98 -11.16
N LYS A 87 2.57 -11.09 -11.04
CA LYS A 87 2.07 -12.41 -11.45
C LYS A 87 0.98 -12.85 -10.51
N LEU A 88 -0.22 -13.11 -11.05
CA LEU A 88 -1.37 -13.60 -10.31
C LEU A 88 -1.86 -14.92 -10.92
N ASN A 89 -2.50 -15.75 -10.10
CA ASN A 89 -3.32 -16.85 -10.55
C ASN A 89 -4.59 -16.35 -11.26
N LYS A 90 -5.28 -17.23 -11.98
CA LYS A 90 -6.50 -16.86 -12.74
C LYS A 90 -7.65 -16.47 -11.81
N GLU A 91 -7.77 -17.14 -10.69
CA GLU A 91 -8.87 -17.01 -9.76
C GLU A 91 -9.03 -15.57 -9.21
N PRO A 92 -7.99 -14.91 -8.68
CA PRO A 92 -8.08 -13.51 -8.27
C PRO A 92 -8.48 -12.56 -9.39
N VAL A 93 -7.99 -12.81 -10.62
CA VAL A 93 -8.32 -11.98 -11.78
C VAL A 93 -9.78 -12.17 -12.19
N ILE A 94 -10.26 -13.42 -12.20
CA ILE A 94 -11.67 -13.74 -12.50
C ILE A 94 -12.58 -13.07 -11.47
N GLU A 95 -12.32 -13.22 -10.16
CA GLU A 95 -13.08 -12.60 -9.09
C GLU A 95 -13.20 -11.08 -9.28
N TYR A 96 -12.08 -10.44 -9.58
CA TYR A 96 -12.04 -8.99 -9.83
C TYR A 96 -12.88 -8.58 -11.05
N LEU A 97 -12.78 -9.32 -12.16
CA LEU A 97 -13.56 -9.04 -13.37
C LEU A 97 -15.05 -9.28 -13.17
N GLU A 98 -15.44 -10.35 -12.46
CA GLU A 98 -16.84 -10.61 -12.12
C GLU A 98 -17.44 -9.52 -11.25
N SER A 99 -16.70 -9.04 -10.25
CA SER A 99 -17.09 -7.89 -9.43
C SER A 99 -17.30 -6.62 -10.27
N ASN A 100 -16.40 -6.35 -11.21
CA ASN A 100 -16.55 -5.20 -12.13
C ASN A 100 -17.74 -5.36 -13.09
N ILE A 101 -18.00 -6.57 -13.57
CA ILE A 101 -19.17 -6.86 -14.41
C ILE A 101 -20.46 -6.54 -13.62
N ALA A 102 -20.56 -7.03 -12.38
CA ALA A 102 -21.72 -6.76 -11.53
C ALA A 102 -21.92 -5.26 -11.27
N LEU A 103 -20.84 -4.51 -11.00
CA LEU A 103 -20.90 -3.06 -10.85
C LEU A 103 -21.37 -2.36 -12.12
N ILE A 104 -20.87 -2.76 -13.29
CA ILE A 104 -21.27 -2.19 -14.58
C ILE A 104 -22.75 -2.47 -14.86
N GLU A 105 -23.25 -3.67 -14.56
CA GLU A 105 -24.66 -4.02 -14.72
C GLU A 105 -25.57 -3.18 -13.83
N GLU A 106 -25.17 -2.94 -12.58
CA GLU A 106 -25.88 -2.05 -11.66
C GLU A 106 -25.92 -0.61 -12.18
N LEU A 107 -24.79 -0.07 -12.68
CA LEU A 107 -24.75 1.27 -13.27
C LEU A 107 -25.67 1.39 -14.49
N ILE A 108 -25.75 0.35 -15.33
CA ILE A 108 -26.66 0.30 -16.47
C ILE A 108 -28.11 0.30 -15.99
N ALA A 109 -28.44 -0.50 -14.96
CA ALA A 109 -29.77 -0.58 -14.38
C ALA A 109 -30.24 0.74 -13.77
N GLN A 110 -29.30 1.51 -13.18
CA GLN A 110 -29.54 2.85 -12.64
C GLN A 110 -29.65 3.95 -13.71
N GLY A 111 -29.48 3.61 -14.98
CA GLY A 111 -29.57 4.56 -16.09
C GLY A 111 -28.35 5.47 -16.26
N TYR A 112 -27.17 4.99 -15.86
CA TYR A 112 -25.93 5.72 -16.08
C TYR A 112 -25.67 6.01 -17.57
N GLU A 113 -25.09 7.17 -17.86
CA GLU A 113 -24.83 7.60 -19.24
C GLU A 113 -23.89 6.63 -19.98
N ASP A 114 -23.95 6.62 -21.31
CA ASP A 114 -23.12 5.78 -22.19
C ASP A 114 -23.27 4.26 -21.95
N LYS A 115 -24.51 3.80 -21.85
CA LYS A 115 -24.86 2.38 -21.72
C LYS A 115 -24.11 1.47 -22.70
N ALA A 116 -23.98 1.89 -23.97
CA ALA A 116 -23.35 1.09 -25.02
C ALA A 116 -21.84 0.81 -24.73
N THR A 117 -21.13 1.77 -24.13
CA THR A 117 -19.74 1.55 -23.70
C THR A 117 -19.66 0.63 -22.50
N LEU A 118 -20.58 0.76 -21.54
CA LEU A 118 -20.67 -0.12 -20.37
C LEU A 118 -20.95 -1.55 -20.78
N GLU A 119 -21.92 -1.80 -21.64
CA GLU A 119 -22.27 -3.12 -22.17
C GLU A 119 -21.09 -3.77 -22.91
N ARG A 120 -20.39 -3.00 -23.76
CA ARG A 120 -19.20 -3.47 -24.48
C ARG A 120 -18.06 -3.86 -23.52
N ARG A 121 -17.84 -3.09 -22.45
CA ARG A 121 -16.83 -3.40 -21.41
C ARG A 121 -17.18 -4.67 -20.66
N ALA A 122 -18.41 -4.78 -20.18
CA ALA A 122 -18.89 -5.98 -19.49
C ALA A 122 -18.75 -7.22 -20.38
N GLN A 123 -19.12 -7.12 -21.67
CA GLN A 123 -19.00 -8.24 -22.61
C GLN A 123 -17.54 -8.67 -22.80
N LYS A 124 -16.59 -7.74 -22.96
CA LYS A 124 -15.15 -8.08 -23.07
C LYS A 124 -14.63 -8.79 -21.82
N MET A 125 -15.07 -8.38 -20.64
CA MET A 125 -14.69 -9.06 -19.39
C MET A 125 -15.26 -10.48 -19.34
N ARG A 126 -16.55 -10.67 -19.72
CA ARG A 126 -17.15 -12.01 -19.81
C ARG A 126 -16.44 -12.92 -20.82
N ASP A 127 -16.07 -12.38 -21.97
CA ASP A 127 -15.35 -13.14 -23.01
C ASP A 127 -13.99 -13.62 -22.48
N TRP A 128 -13.27 -12.77 -21.73
CA TRP A 128 -12.01 -13.15 -21.09
C TRP A 128 -12.22 -14.17 -19.97
N VAL A 129 -13.21 -13.98 -19.11
CA VAL A 129 -13.54 -14.92 -18.01
C VAL A 129 -13.94 -16.30 -18.57
N ALA A 130 -14.62 -16.35 -19.71
CA ALA A 130 -14.97 -17.61 -20.36
C ALA A 130 -13.76 -18.39 -20.91
N ASN A 131 -12.67 -17.70 -21.25
CA ASN A 131 -11.42 -18.30 -21.71
C ASN A 131 -10.21 -17.53 -21.19
N PRO A 132 -9.90 -17.65 -19.88
CA PRO A 132 -8.87 -16.83 -19.25
C PRO A 132 -7.47 -17.23 -19.72
N GLU A 133 -6.74 -16.26 -20.25
CA GLU A 133 -5.35 -16.39 -20.65
C GLU A 133 -4.51 -15.32 -19.94
N LEU A 134 -3.51 -15.77 -19.20
CA LEU A 134 -2.54 -14.91 -18.51
C LEU A 134 -1.26 -14.85 -19.33
N LEU A 135 -0.65 -13.68 -19.36
CA LEU A 135 0.70 -13.51 -19.90
C LEU A 135 1.73 -14.01 -18.90
N GLU A 136 2.73 -14.72 -19.40
CA GLU A 136 3.87 -15.21 -18.62
C GLU A 136 5.17 -14.71 -19.25
N ALA A 137 6.23 -14.61 -18.45
CA ALA A 137 7.56 -14.32 -18.93
C ALA A 137 8.07 -15.49 -19.80
N ASP A 138 8.84 -15.17 -20.83
CA ASP A 138 9.52 -16.20 -21.63
C ASP A 138 10.51 -16.97 -20.76
N ALA A 139 10.73 -18.25 -21.09
CA ALA A 139 11.61 -19.15 -20.30
C ALA A 139 13.08 -18.68 -20.29
N ASP A 140 13.48 -17.89 -21.26
CA ASP A 140 14.80 -17.30 -21.45
C ASP A 140 14.84 -15.78 -21.19
N ALA A 141 13.83 -15.25 -20.47
CA ALA A 141 13.79 -13.83 -20.11
C ALA A 141 15.03 -13.40 -19.31
N GLU A 142 15.65 -12.32 -19.74
CA GLU A 142 16.83 -11.74 -19.09
C GLU A 142 16.41 -10.54 -18.21
N TYR A 143 17.01 -10.45 -17.00
CA TYR A 143 16.72 -9.41 -16.03
C TYR A 143 17.99 -8.61 -15.70
N ALA A 144 17.84 -7.29 -15.52
CA ALA A 144 18.94 -6.42 -15.07
C ALA A 144 19.40 -6.77 -13.64
N ALA A 145 18.49 -7.29 -12.82
CA ALA A 145 18.76 -7.87 -11.50
C ALA A 145 17.61 -8.79 -11.11
N VAL A 146 17.92 -9.73 -10.20
CA VAL A 146 16.95 -10.59 -9.52
C VAL A 146 17.11 -10.35 -8.02
N ILE A 147 16.01 -10.01 -7.34
CA ILE A 147 15.94 -9.80 -5.90
C ILE A 147 15.07 -10.90 -5.32
N GLU A 148 15.66 -11.79 -4.54
CA GLU A 148 14.94 -12.89 -3.88
C GLU A 148 14.62 -12.50 -2.43
N ILE A 149 13.35 -12.62 -2.04
CA ILE A 149 12.84 -12.25 -0.72
C ILE A 149 12.18 -13.46 -0.08
N ASN A 150 12.79 -14.00 0.96
CA ASN A 150 12.19 -15.07 1.75
C ASN A 150 11.26 -14.47 2.81
N MET A 151 9.95 -14.52 2.57
CA MET A 151 8.93 -14.00 3.50
C MET A 151 9.01 -14.65 4.88
N SER A 152 9.50 -15.90 4.96
CA SER A 152 9.66 -16.59 6.24
C SER A 152 10.75 -15.97 7.14
N GLU A 153 11.60 -15.11 6.61
CA GLU A 153 12.65 -14.40 7.36
C GLU A 153 12.19 -13.03 7.87
N ILE A 154 11.08 -12.50 7.38
CA ILE A 154 10.51 -11.23 7.82
C ILE A 154 9.70 -11.50 9.10
N LYS A 155 10.22 -11.06 10.25
CA LYS A 155 9.66 -11.37 11.58
C LYS A 155 9.00 -10.19 12.27
N GLU A 156 9.16 -9.00 11.72
CA GLU A 156 8.61 -7.75 12.26
C GLU A 156 8.25 -6.79 11.13
N PRO A 157 7.35 -5.82 11.37
CA PRO A 157 6.99 -4.82 10.38
C PRO A 157 8.17 -4.01 9.88
N ILE A 158 8.09 -3.63 8.61
CA ILE A 158 9.06 -2.78 7.92
C ILE A 158 8.39 -1.45 7.59
N VAL A 159 8.96 -0.35 8.05
CA VAL A 159 8.42 1.00 7.82
C VAL A 159 9.33 1.82 6.90
N ALA A 160 8.73 2.67 6.06
CA ALA A 160 9.50 3.69 5.37
C ALA A 160 9.71 4.88 6.31
N CYS A 161 10.96 5.29 6.46
CA CYS A 161 11.38 6.37 7.34
C CYS A 161 11.15 7.76 6.72
N PRO A 162 11.02 8.81 7.50
CA PRO A 162 10.85 10.16 6.98
C PRO A 162 12.09 10.65 6.23
N ASN A 163 11.97 11.28 5.12
CA ASN A 163 10.90 11.54 4.16
C ASN A 163 11.33 10.93 2.81
N ASP A 164 11.76 9.68 2.84
CA ASP A 164 12.21 8.92 1.66
C ASP A 164 11.52 7.55 1.67
N PRO A 165 10.72 7.20 0.65
CA PRO A 165 10.05 5.90 0.57
C PRO A 165 11.02 4.72 0.33
N ASP A 166 12.26 5.01 -0.03
CA ASP A 166 13.33 4.02 -0.18
C ASP A 166 14.11 3.80 1.13
N ASP A 167 14.07 4.75 2.09
CA ASP A 167 14.71 4.57 3.41
C ASP A 167 13.80 3.73 4.33
N VAL A 168 13.88 2.44 4.16
CA VAL A 168 13.06 1.47 4.90
C VAL A 168 13.86 0.76 5.97
N LYS A 169 13.22 0.51 7.11
CA LYS A 169 13.81 -0.14 8.28
C LYS A 169 12.79 -1.02 8.98
N THR A 170 13.25 -2.12 9.55
CA THR A 170 12.45 -2.86 10.54
C THR A 170 12.26 -2.02 11.81
N LEU A 171 11.29 -2.37 12.65
CA LEU A 171 11.07 -1.65 13.92
C LEU A 171 12.31 -1.69 14.82
N THR A 172 13.03 -2.79 14.83
CA THR A 172 14.30 -2.94 15.55
C THR A 172 15.36 -1.99 14.98
N GLU A 173 15.53 -1.95 13.65
CA GLU A 173 16.48 -1.04 12.98
C GLU A 173 16.15 0.45 13.22
N VAL A 174 14.85 0.81 13.31
CA VAL A 174 14.42 2.17 13.68
C VAL A 174 14.91 2.54 15.08
N ALA A 175 14.74 1.61 16.04
CA ALA A 175 15.19 1.83 17.42
C ALA A 175 16.72 1.89 17.53
N GLU A 176 17.44 1.00 16.86
CA GLU A 176 18.92 0.97 16.84
C GLU A 176 19.52 2.21 16.19
N ALA A 177 18.87 2.75 15.15
CA ALA A 177 19.27 4.00 14.51
C ALA A 177 18.99 5.25 15.37
N GLY A 178 18.32 5.11 16.51
CA GLY A 178 17.96 6.21 17.41
C GLY A 178 17.03 7.24 16.75
N LEU A 179 16.19 6.82 15.80
CA LEU A 179 15.24 7.68 15.14
C LEU A 179 14.13 8.07 16.11
N ARG A 180 13.54 9.26 15.91
CA ARG A 180 12.40 9.69 16.72
C ARG A 180 11.20 8.80 16.44
N THR A 181 10.66 8.18 17.46
CA THR A 181 9.50 7.28 17.40
C THR A 181 8.21 7.93 17.90
N ASP A 182 8.27 9.06 18.63
CA ASP A 182 7.07 9.78 19.08
C ASP A 182 6.32 10.36 17.89
N ILE A 183 5.02 10.11 17.82
CA ILE A 183 4.14 10.46 16.71
C ILE A 183 3.07 11.44 17.18
N ASP A 184 2.95 12.56 16.49
CA ASP A 184 1.97 13.60 16.80
C ASP A 184 0.59 13.31 16.17
N GLU A 185 0.56 12.75 14.96
CA GLU A 185 -0.68 12.47 14.23
C GLU A 185 -0.56 11.16 13.45
N VAL A 186 -1.68 10.44 13.30
CA VAL A 186 -1.77 9.22 12.50
C VAL A 186 -2.78 9.40 11.38
N PHE A 187 -2.42 9.00 10.18
CA PHE A 187 -3.29 9.06 9.01
C PHE A 187 -3.51 7.68 8.40
N VAL A 188 -4.76 7.23 8.40
CA VAL A 188 -5.21 6.01 7.72
C VAL A 188 -6.01 6.41 6.50
N GLY A 189 -5.43 6.24 5.34
CA GLY A 189 -6.04 6.61 4.06
C GLY A 189 -5.02 6.70 2.94
N SER A 190 -5.46 6.71 1.77
CA SER A 190 -4.87 7.01 0.45
C SER A 190 -5.67 6.27 -0.62
N CYS A 191 -5.45 6.57 -1.90
CA CYS A 191 -6.10 5.86 -3.01
C CYS A 191 -5.80 4.35 -3.01
N MET A 192 -4.69 3.91 -2.41
CA MET A 192 -4.27 2.51 -2.35
C MET A 192 -4.50 1.85 -0.98
N THR A 193 -5.08 2.57 -0.02
CA THR A 193 -5.52 1.97 1.24
C THR A 193 -6.87 1.31 1.02
N ASN A 194 -6.88 0.02 0.67
CA ASN A 194 -8.10 -0.73 0.41
C ASN A 194 -8.97 -0.91 1.66
N ILE A 195 -10.24 -1.27 1.47
CA ILE A 195 -11.22 -1.40 2.55
C ILE A 195 -10.79 -2.39 3.64
N GLY A 196 -10.07 -3.45 3.28
CA GLY A 196 -9.53 -4.44 4.23
C GLY A 196 -8.60 -3.81 5.26
N LEU A 197 -7.80 -2.82 4.85
CA LEU A 197 -6.88 -2.12 5.74
C LEU A 197 -7.63 -1.24 6.77
N PHE A 198 -8.75 -0.62 6.39
CA PHE A 198 -9.61 0.09 7.34
C PHE A 198 -10.26 -0.85 8.35
N ARG A 199 -10.72 -2.03 7.89
CA ARG A 199 -11.26 -3.07 8.77
C ARG A 199 -10.21 -3.55 9.75
N ALA A 200 -9.00 -3.87 9.28
CA ALA A 200 -7.88 -4.31 10.13
C ALA A 200 -7.50 -3.26 11.19
N ASN A 201 -7.38 -1.98 10.77
CA ASN A 201 -7.13 -0.87 11.69
C ASN A 201 -8.23 -0.76 12.76
N ALA A 202 -9.49 -0.81 12.34
CA ALA A 202 -10.63 -0.71 13.25
C ALA A 202 -10.71 -1.90 14.23
N GLU A 203 -10.34 -3.11 13.81
CA GLU A 203 -10.32 -4.27 14.72
C GLU A 203 -9.28 -4.10 15.84
N VAL A 204 -8.13 -3.52 15.56
CA VAL A 204 -7.13 -3.18 16.59
C VAL A 204 -7.64 -2.10 17.54
N LEU A 205 -8.41 -1.12 17.05
CA LEU A 205 -8.98 -0.03 17.87
C LEU A 205 -10.22 -0.46 18.66
N ARG A 206 -10.82 -1.60 18.32
CA ARG A 206 -12.10 -2.04 18.86
C ARG A 206 -12.03 -2.29 20.37
N GLY A 207 -12.76 -1.50 21.14
CA GLY A 207 -12.85 -1.63 22.59
C GLY A 207 -11.76 -0.91 23.38
N GLU A 208 -10.76 -0.32 22.71
CA GLU A 208 -9.64 0.38 23.37
C GLU A 208 -10.01 1.81 23.84
N GLY A 209 -11.13 2.34 23.37
CA GLY A 209 -11.58 3.70 23.72
C GLY A 209 -10.90 4.78 22.89
N GLN A 210 -10.84 5.99 23.45
CA GLN A 210 -10.27 7.15 22.75
C GLN A 210 -8.74 7.04 22.69
N VAL A 211 -8.18 7.27 21.52
CA VAL A 211 -6.71 7.34 21.32
C VAL A 211 -6.15 8.69 21.77
N ASP A 212 -4.90 8.69 22.23
CA ASP A 212 -4.22 9.91 22.65
C ASP A 212 -3.68 10.73 21.47
N THR A 213 -3.39 10.05 20.37
CA THR A 213 -2.84 10.65 19.16
C THR A 213 -3.96 11.13 18.23
N LYS A 214 -3.78 12.25 17.56
CA LYS A 214 -4.77 12.71 16.58
C LYS A 214 -4.84 11.74 15.39
N LEU A 215 -5.93 11.00 15.31
CA LEU A 215 -6.19 10.00 14.28
C LEU A 215 -7.07 10.56 13.17
N TRP A 216 -6.64 10.38 11.93
CA TRP A 216 -7.37 10.74 10.72
C TRP A 216 -7.78 9.50 9.94
N ILE A 217 -9.04 9.43 9.53
CA ILE A 217 -9.59 8.34 8.69
C ILE A 217 -10.14 8.96 7.41
N CYS A 218 -9.65 8.49 6.27
CA CYS A 218 -10.10 8.95 4.96
C CYS A 218 -10.13 7.80 3.95
N PRO A 219 -11.27 7.13 3.76
CA PRO A 219 -11.37 6.05 2.77
C PRO A 219 -11.21 6.60 1.34
N PRO A 220 -10.77 5.78 0.38
CA PRO A 220 -10.53 6.22 -0.99
C PRO A 220 -11.79 6.57 -1.75
N THR A 221 -12.89 5.87 -1.50
CA THR A 221 -14.14 6.02 -2.26
C THR A 221 -15.38 6.13 -1.39
N LYS A 222 -16.46 6.70 -1.95
CA LYS A 222 -17.78 6.73 -1.30
C LYS A 222 -18.37 5.33 -1.12
N MET A 223 -17.96 4.37 -1.92
CA MET A 223 -18.38 2.98 -1.77
C MET A 223 -17.78 2.38 -0.50
N ASP A 224 -16.48 2.60 -0.27
CA ASP A 224 -15.81 2.16 0.95
C ASP A 224 -16.42 2.83 2.18
N GLU A 225 -16.66 4.15 2.14
CA GLU A 225 -17.35 4.89 3.21
C GLU A 225 -18.69 4.27 3.55
N LYS A 226 -19.53 3.98 2.53
CA LYS A 226 -20.83 3.35 2.71
C LYS A 226 -20.70 1.97 3.36
N THR A 227 -19.84 1.12 2.81
CA THR A 227 -19.65 -0.26 3.30
C THR A 227 -19.12 -0.26 4.74
N LEU A 228 -18.10 0.54 5.05
CA LEU A 228 -17.56 0.66 6.42
C LEU A 228 -18.60 1.20 7.41
N THR A 229 -19.52 2.06 6.95
CA THR A 229 -20.64 2.57 7.75
C THR A 229 -21.65 1.47 8.04
N GLU A 230 -22.07 0.72 7.02
CA GLU A 230 -23.02 -0.40 7.13
C GLU A 230 -22.47 -1.53 8.02
N GLU A 231 -21.18 -1.79 7.95
CA GLU A 231 -20.48 -2.77 8.81
C GLU A 231 -20.21 -2.27 10.25
N GLY A 232 -20.46 -0.99 10.53
CA GLY A 232 -20.32 -0.40 11.87
C GLY A 232 -18.92 0.08 12.22
N TYR A 233 -17.95 0.04 11.30
CA TYR A 233 -16.57 0.48 11.55
C TYR A 233 -16.45 1.98 11.82
N TYR A 234 -17.31 2.79 11.23
CA TYR A 234 -17.35 4.23 11.53
C TYR A 234 -17.70 4.53 13.00
N SER A 235 -18.46 3.65 13.64
CA SER A 235 -18.70 3.76 15.09
C SER A 235 -17.43 3.48 15.88
N VAL A 236 -16.62 2.51 15.46
CA VAL A 236 -15.33 2.21 16.10
C VAL A 236 -14.38 3.42 15.97
N PHE A 237 -14.24 3.97 14.77
CA PHE A 237 -13.43 5.18 14.56
C PHE A 237 -13.92 6.38 15.35
N GLY A 238 -15.25 6.57 15.43
CA GLY A 238 -15.85 7.63 16.24
C GLY A 238 -15.55 7.46 17.73
N MET A 239 -15.65 6.24 18.27
CA MET A 239 -15.31 5.94 19.67
C MET A 239 -13.82 6.14 19.95
N ALA A 240 -12.95 5.85 18.99
CA ALA A 240 -11.52 6.14 19.07
C ALA A 240 -11.20 7.65 19.00
N GLY A 241 -12.19 8.51 18.73
CA GLY A 241 -11.97 9.96 18.60
C GLY A 241 -11.35 10.36 17.26
N ALA A 242 -11.44 9.50 16.25
CA ALA A 242 -10.87 9.79 14.93
C ALA A 242 -11.59 10.96 14.25
N ARG A 243 -10.84 11.79 13.57
CA ARG A 243 -11.35 12.74 12.62
C ARG A 243 -11.57 12.05 11.27
N ILE A 244 -12.80 12.01 10.83
CA ILE A 244 -13.20 11.42 9.57
C ILE A 244 -13.27 12.49 8.52
N GLU A 245 -12.56 12.29 7.41
CA GLU A 245 -12.55 13.18 6.24
C GLU A 245 -13.38 12.57 5.10
N PRO A 246 -13.94 13.42 4.23
CA PRO A 246 -14.63 12.95 3.02
C PRO A 246 -13.73 12.03 2.19
N PRO A 247 -14.28 10.98 1.55
CA PRO A 247 -13.51 10.07 0.72
C PRO A 247 -12.69 10.76 -0.36
N GLY A 248 -11.45 10.30 -0.55
CA GLY A 248 -10.54 10.80 -1.57
C GLY A 248 -9.09 10.85 -1.10
N CYS A 249 -8.26 11.63 -1.82
CA CYS A 249 -6.84 11.78 -1.50
C CYS A 249 -6.57 12.58 -0.21
N SER A 250 -7.42 13.55 0.13
CA SER A 250 -7.35 14.35 1.35
C SER A 250 -5.92 14.66 1.85
N LEU A 251 -5.56 14.14 3.04
CA LEU A 251 -4.25 14.39 3.65
C LEU A 251 -3.09 13.85 2.80
N CYS A 252 -3.26 12.74 2.07
CA CYS A 252 -2.20 12.17 1.24
C CYS A 252 -1.57 13.20 0.26
N MET A 253 -2.31 14.24 -0.09
CA MET A 253 -1.83 15.37 -0.90
C MET A 253 -1.77 16.68 -0.13
N GLY A 254 -2.22 16.73 1.12
CA GLY A 254 -2.27 17.95 1.92
C GLY A 254 -3.17 19.05 1.35
N ASN A 255 -4.22 18.69 0.59
CA ASN A 255 -5.05 19.67 -0.13
C ASN A 255 -6.46 19.87 0.43
N GLN A 256 -7.14 18.81 0.92
CA GLN A 256 -8.46 18.93 1.57
C GLN A 256 -8.32 19.14 3.08
N ALA A 257 -7.38 18.42 3.67
CA ALA A 257 -6.98 18.57 5.06
C ALA A 257 -5.45 18.45 5.13
N ALA A 258 -4.88 18.94 6.21
CA ALA A 258 -3.44 18.88 6.43
C ALA A 258 -3.16 18.58 7.91
N VAL A 259 -2.09 17.86 8.16
CA VAL A 259 -1.54 17.69 9.51
C VAL A 259 -0.95 19.01 10.01
N LYS A 260 -0.63 19.10 11.29
CA LYS A 260 0.06 20.27 11.85
C LYS A 260 1.44 20.44 11.19
N GLN A 261 1.87 21.70 11.01
CA GLN A 261 3.22 21.99 10.54
C GLN A 261 4.27 21.35 11.47
N ASN A 262 5.32 20.80 10.87
CA ASN A 262 6.39 20.09 11.56
C ASN A 262 5.94 18.88 12.39
N ALA A 263 4.74 18.35 12.15
CA ALA A 263 4.25 17.16 12.83
C ALA A 263 5.05 15.91 12.41
N TRP A 264 5.26 15.02 13.35
CA TRP A 264 5.68 13.65 13.09
C TRP A 264 4.43 12.79 12.90
N VAL A 265 4.37 12.11 11.76
CA VAL A 265 3.15 11.43 11.31
C VAL A 265 3.44 9.98 10.99
N PHE A 266 2.55 9.10 11.41
CA PHE A 266 2.51 7.73 10.88
C PHE A 266 1.36 7.61 9.87
N SER A 267 1.62 7.04 8.69
CA SER A 267 0.65 7.01 7.59
C SER A 267 0.59 5.66 6.90
N THR A 268 -0.59 5.29 6.41
CA THR A 268 -0.79 4.15 5.51
C THR A 268 -0.64 4.52 4.03
N SER A 269 -0.31 5.77 3.71
CA SER A 269 -0.03 6.17 2.33
C SER A 269 1.23 5.49 1.79
N THR A 270 1.43 5.51 0.49
CA THR A 270 2.64 4.98 -0.15
C THR A 270 3.76 6.02 -0.24
N ARG A 271 3.45 7.29 0.04
CA ARG A 271 4.31 8.45 -0.24
C ARG A 271 4.59 9.25 1.01
N ASN A 272 5.87 9.49 1.30
CA ASN A 272 6.33 10.26 2.46
C ASN A 272 7.39 11.32 2.11
N PHE A 273 7.34 11.85 0.88
CA PHE A 273 8.25 12.93 0.47
C PHE A 273 8.11 14.18 1.33
N ASP A 274 9.14 15.00 1.34
CA ASP A 274 9.17 16.28 2.06
C ASP A 274 7.93 17.14 1.83
N ASN A 275 7.37 17.63 2.91
CA ASN A 275 6.20 18.50 2.92
C ASN A 275 4.91 17.87 2.34
N ARG A 276 4.85 16.54 2.18
CA ARG A 276 3.74 15.86 1.53
C ARG A 276 2.40 16.09 2.22
N LEU A 277 2.33 15.92 3.53
CA LEU A 277 1.10 16.08 4.31
C LEU A 277 0.93 17.50 4.86
N CYS A 278 2.01 18.23 5.05
CA CYS A 278 2.10 19.63 5.42
C CYS A 278 3.56 20.09 5.43
N LYS A 279 3.79 21.40 5.48
CA LYS A 279 5.14 21.98 5.57
C LYS A 279 5.90 21.45 6.79
N GLY A 280 7.07 20.87 6.56
CA GLY A 280 7.98 20.36 7.58
C GLY A 280 7.53 19.08 8.25
N SER A 281 6.43 18.45 7.80
CA SER A 281 6.01 17.16 8.35
C SER A 281 7.03 16.08 8.07
N GLN A 282 7.22 15.19 9.05
CA GLN A 282 8.08 14.01 9.01
C GLN A 282 7.18 12.78 9.00
N VAL A 283 7.21 11.99 7.93
CA VAL A 283 6.20 10.95 7.70
C VAL A 283 6.82 9.57 7.63
N TYR A 284 6.43 8.71 8.56
CA TYR A 284 6.63 7.27 8.45
C TYR A 284 5.48 6.65 7.65
N ASN A 285 5.79 5.66 6.80
CA ASN A 285 4.75 4.84 6.17
C ASN A 285 4.85 3.39 6.63
N GLY A 286 3.69 2.79 6.95
CA GLY A 286 3.63 1.41 7.41
C GLY A 286 2.24 0.80 7.30
N THR A 287 2.03 -0.31 8.00
CA THR A 287 0.78 -1.09 7.97
C THR A 287 -0.37 -0.39 8.67
N ALA A 288 -1.60 -0.77 8.34
CA ALA A 288 -2.79 -0.21 8.96
C ALA A 288 -2.95 -0.65 10.42
N GLU A 289 -2.55 -1.87 10.74
CA GLU A 289 -2.52 -2.42 12.08
C GLU A 289 -1.52 -1.67 12.97
N LEU A 290 -0.31 -1.46 12.47
CA LEU A 290 0.70 -0.68 13.17
C LEU A 290 0.26 0.78 13.36
N ALA A 291 -0.43 1.37 12.37
CA ALA A 291 -1.02 2.70 12.51
C ALA A 291 -2.01 2.79 13.67
N ALA A 292 -2.84 1.76 13.89
CA ALA A 292 -3.74 1.69 15.04
C ALA A 292 -2.98 1.61 16.36
N VAL A 293 -1.96 0.76 16.45
CA VAL A 293 -1.09 0.65 17.64
C VAL A 293 -0.39 1.98 17.93
N VAL A 294 0.14 2.63 16.89
CA VAL A 294 0.78 3.95 17.04
C VAL A 294 -0.22 5.01 17.49
N ALA A 295 -1.48 4.97 17.01
CA ALA A 295 -2.52 5.88 17.46
C ALA A 295 -2.83 5.70 18.95
N LEU A 296 -2.86 4.45 19.45
CA LEU A 296 -3.10 4.12 20.85
C LEU A 296 -1.93 4.50 21.77
N LYS A 297 -0.69 4.33 21.30
CA LYS A 297 0.52 4.49 22.13
C LYS A 297 1.23 5.84 21.96
N GLY A 298 0.88 6.62 20.93
CA GLY A 298 1.54 7.89 20.59
C GLY A 298 2.97 7.72 20.06
N LYS A 299 3.42 6.49 19.81
CA LYS A 299 4.78 6.21 19.34
C LYS A 299 4.86 4.91 18.55
N ILE A 300 5.88 4.81 17.69
CA ILE A 300 6.29 3.55 17.10
C ILE A 300 7.01 2.74 18.16
N THR A 301 6.56 1.51 18.40
CA THR A 301 7.11 0.57 19.39
C THR A 301 7.76 -0.61 18.69
N THR A 302 8.74 -1.23 19.30
CA THR A 302 9.34 -2.48 18.82
C THR A 302 8.32 -3.62 18.81
N ALA A 303 8.57 -4.67 18.04
CA ALA A 303 7.71 -5.85 18.02
C ALA A 303 7.56 -6.47 19.42
N ALA A 304 8.63 -6.48 20.22
CA ALA A 304 8.60 -6.99 21.61
C ALA A 304 7.73 -6.18 22.57
N GLU A 305 7.51 -4.88 22.28
CA GLU A 305 6.64 -4.00 23.10
C GLU A 305 5.17 -4.06 22.67
N ASN A 306 4.88 -4.73 21.54
CA ASN A 306 3.53 -4.87 20.98
C ASN A 306 2.88 -6.22 21.32
N LEU A 307 3.64 -7.18 21.86
CA LEU A 307 3.19 -8.46 22.37
C LEU A 307 2.82 -8.35 23.87
#